data_50529ebe1406844ebcdc0dcf81c559be
#
_entry.id   50529ebe1406844ebcdc0dcf81c559be
#
_cell.length_a   1.000
_cell.length_b   1.000
_cell.length_c   1.000
_cell.angle_alpha   90.00
_cell.angle_beta   90.00
_cell.angle_gamma   90.00
#
_symmetry.space_group_name_H-M   'P 1'
#
loop_
_entity.id
_entity.type
_entity.pdbx_description
1 polymer ?
#
loop_
_entity_poly.entity_id
_entity_poly.type
_entity_poly.pdbx_seq_one_letter_code
_entity_poly.pdbx_strand_id
1 'polypeptide(L)'
;DYGVLEDAVHRLMTDLTRKLHELRPDVLIEFRQNYIGPVMRQYGNMFRVGDCPYSTSYNRVGIVDLRLTSGRTAVHSDMLMWNPEDRVENAACQIENVLFANVQLSARLDRIPEEHLRMMRFWTRLMQDEQHLLQEAPLYAEQPQMLYPVVRTEEKGRSVIACYQHGVLAEVPASRLDDVYLINANSGSTMLARFDQKARWKATVWNCLGEIQTEEEWEPEGLVEWKIPECGMVRLQKVR
;
A
#
# COMPACT_ATOMS: atom_id res chain seq x y z
N ASP A 1 -5.86 -21.76 38.85
CA ASP A 1 -6.47 -20.41 38.93
C ASP A 1 -5.37 -19.37 38.74
N TYR A 2 -5.67 -18.31 38.00
CA TYR A 2 -4.76 -17.20 37.70
C TYR A 2 -5.13 -15.99 38.56
N GLY A 3 -4.14 -15.25 39.03
CA GLY A 3 -4.35 -14.06 39.87
C GLY A 3 -4.91 -12.88 39.08
N VAL A 4 -4.56 -12.78 37.79
CA VAL A 4 -5.02 -11.73 36.88
C VAL A 4 -5.47 -12.33 35.53
N LEU A 5 -6.38 -11.65 34.86
CA LEU A 5 -6.96 -12.11 33.61
C LEU A 5 -5.91 -12.22 32.50
N GLU A 6 -4.98 -11.28 32.45
CA GLU A 6 -3.92 -11.19 31.46
C GLU A 6 -3.04 -12.44 31.44
N ASP A 7 -2.71 -13.00 32.60
CA ASP A 7 -1.92 -14.23 32.71
C ASP A 7 -2.71 -15.43 32.16
N ALA A 8 -4.00 -15.49 32.44
CA ALA A 8 -4.86 -16.55 31.90
C ALA A 8 -4.96 -16.47 30.35
N VAL A 9 -5.14 -15.26 29.82
CA VAL A 9 -5.17 -15.01 28.37
C VAL A 9 -3.83 -15.36 27.73
N HIS A 10 -2.72 -14.90 28.32
CA HIS A 10 -1.37 -15.22 27.82
C HIS A 10 -1.15 -16.74 27.77
N ARG A 11 -1.51 -17.45 28.81
CA ARG A 11 -1.37 -18.91 28.87
C ARG A 11 -2.23 -19.58 27.81
N LEU A 12 -3.50 -19.20 27.68
CA LEU A 12 -4.40 -19.77 26.68
C LEU A 12 -3.85 -19.55 25.27
N MET A 13 -3.46 -18.32 24.95
CA MET A 13 -2.95 -17.97 23.62
C MET A 13 -1.64 -18.71 23.30
N THR A 14 -0.75 -18.82 24.27
CA THR A 14 0.52 -19.57 24.12
C THR A 14 0.25 -21.04 23.84
N ASP A 15 -0.62 -21.68 24.62
CA ASP A 15 -0.92 -23.11 24.45
C ASP A 15 -1.67 -23.36 23.14
N LEU A 16 -2.60 -22.50 22.76
CA LEU A 16 -3.34 -22.58 21.50
C LEU A 16 -2.40 -22.46 20.29
N THR A 17 -1.57 -21.40 20.27
CA THR A 17 -0.63 -21.15 19.17
C THR A 17 0.36 -22.30 19.02
N ARG A 18 0.92 -22.80 20.13
CA ARG A 18 1.79 -23.98 20.13
C ARG A 18 1.10 -25.19 19.51
N LYS A 19 -0.13 -25.49 19.92
CA LYS A 19 -0.90 -26.59 19.37
C LYS A 19 -1.22 -26.46 17.89
N LEU A 20 -1.54 -25.27 17.44
CA LEU A 20 -1.78 -25.01 16.01
C LEU A 20 -0.51 -25.25 15.19
N HIS A 21 0.65 -24.78 15.65
CA HIS A 21 1.93 -25.02 14.96
C HIS A 21 2.41 -26.47 15.05
N GLU A 22 2.07 -27.22 16.11
CA GLU A 22 2.30 -28.68 16.16
C GLU A 22 1.50 -29.42 15.09
N LEU A 23 0.27 -28.99 14.82
CA LEU A 23 -0.60 -29.59 13.79
C LEU A 23 -0.22 -29.11 12.38
N ARG A 24 0.08 -27.85 12.23
CA ARG A 24 0.43 -27.21 10.97
C ARG A 24 1.50 -26.12 11.18
N PRO A 25 2.79 -26.43 10.91
CA PRO A 25 3.88 -25.47 11.17
C PRO A 25 3.76 -24.12 10.44
N ASP A 26 3.13 -24.13 9.27
CA ASP A 26 2.90 -22.97 8.40
C ASP A 26 1.50 -22.36 8.54
N VAL A 27 0.81 -22.61 9.66
CA VAL A 27 -0.55 -22.07 9.88
C VAL A 27 -0.56 -20.55 9.89
N LEU A 28 -1.56 -19.95 9.22
CA LEU A 28 -1.85 -18.54 9.29
C LEU A 28 -2.82 -18.29 10.44
N ILE A 29 -2.45 -17.37 11.34
CA ILE A 29 -3.25 -16.97 12.50
C ILE A 29 -3.49 -15.49 12.39
N GLU A 30 -4.76 -15.11 12.13
CA GLU A 30 -5.18 -13.74 11.96
C GLU A 30 -5.73 -13.14 13.25
N PHE A 31 -5.31 -11.92 13.54
CA PHE A 31 -5.94 -11.04 14.52
C PHE A 31 -6.45 -9.78 13.84
N ARG A 32 -7.58 -9.24 14.36
CA ARG A 32 -8.25 -8.09 13.77
C ARG A 32 -8.72 -7.09 14.81
N GLN A 33 -9.04 -5.86 14.37
CA GLN A 33 -9.64 -4.81 15.20
C GLN A 33 -8.78 -4.46 16.41
N ASN A 34 -9.40 -4.30 17.58
CA ASN A 34 -8.73 -3.91 18.82
C ASN A 34 -7.85 -5.01 19.45
N TYR A 35 -7.86 -6.22 18.87
CA TYR A 35 -7.00 -7.33 19.31
C TYR A 35 -5.60 -7.28 18.67
N ILE A 36 -5.24 -6.14 18.11
CA ILE A 36 -3.96 -5.94 17.44
C ILE A 36 -3.06 -5.09 18.32
N GLY A 37 -1.85 -5.55 18.50
CA GLY A 37 -0.81 -4.81 19.23
C GLY A 37 0.51 -5.56 19.17
N PRO A 38 1.63 -4.96 19.59
CA PRO A 38 2.95 -5.58 19.52
C PRO A 38 3.03 -6.94 20.21
N VAL A 39 2.30 -7.12 21.31
CA VAL A 39 2.24 -8.39 22.05
C VAL A 39 1.59 -9.49 21.24
N MET A 40 0.59 -9.17 20.40
CA MET A 40 -0.15 -10.15 19.60
C MET A 40 0.70 -10.83 18.52
N ARG A 41 1.85 -10.24 18.16
CA ARG A 41 2.85 -10.86 17.26
C ARG A 41 3.41 -12.19 17.77
N GLN A 42 3.29 -12.46 19.07
CA GLN A 42 3.68 -13.75 19.66
C GLN A 42 2.73 -14.87 19.26
N TYR A 43 1.50 -14.54 18.90
CA TYR A 43 0.43 -15.50 18.69
C TYR A 43 -0.05 -15.57 17.24
N GLY A 44 0.15 -14.50 16.46
CA GLY A 44 -0.30 -14.42 15.08
C GLY A 44 0.73 -13.85 14.13
N ASN A 45 0.55 -14.18 12.86
CA ASN A 45 1.43 -13.78 11.76
C ASN A 45 0.68 -13.01 10.66
N MET A 46 -0.62 -12.72 10.88
CA MET A 46 -1.47 -11.92 9.98
C MET A 46 -2.34 -10.96 10.80
N PHE A 47 -2.42 -9.70 10.34
CA PHE A 47 -3.17 -8.66 11.02
C PHE A 47 -4.08 -7.91 10.05
N ARG A 48 -5.33 -7.72 10.46
CA ARG A 48 -6.36 -7.04 9.71
C ARG A 48 -6.72 -5.72 10.37
N VAL A 49 -6.75 -4.63 9.60
CA VAL A 49 -7.03 -3.27 10.08
C VAL A 49 -8.36 -3.15 10.80
N GLY A 50 -9.39 -3.73 10.25
CA GLY A 50 -10.73 -3.58 10.80
C GLY A 50 -11.67 -4.70 10.38
N ASP A 51 -12.94 -4.37 10.37
CA ASP A 51 -14.02 -5.24 9.90
C ASP A 51 -14.85 -4.43 8.89
N CYS A 52 -14.78 -4.80 7.66
CA CYS A 52 -15.19 -4.05 6.47
C CYS A 52 -16.65 -3.59 6.39
N PRO A 53 -16.98 -2.80 5.38
CA PRO A 53 -16.10 -1.94 4.58
C PRO A 53 -15.89 -0.59 5.29
N TYR A 54 -14.68 -0.04 5.19
CA TYR A 54 -14.35 1.27 5.72
C TYR A 54 -13.97 2.26 4.61
N SER A 55 -13.81 3.54 4.96
CA SER A 55 -13.29 4.55 4.04
C SER A 55 -11.85 4.24 3.62
N THR A 56 -11.46 4.69 2.45
CA THR A 56 -10.11 4.54 1.91
C THR A 56 -9.03 5.04 2.89
N SER A 57 -9.26 6.23 3.47
CA SER A 57 -8.32 6.82 4.43
C SER A 57 -8.20 6.02 5.73
N TYR A 58 -9.29 5.44 6.22
CA TYR A 58 -9.26 4.56 7.40
C TYR A 58 -8.40 3.32 7.13
N ASN A 59 -8.62 2.67 5.99
CA ASN A 59 -7.83 1.50 5.59
C ASN A 59 -6.36 1.83 5.46
N ARG A 60 -6.01 2.96 4.81
CA ARG A 60 -4.63 3.42 4.68
C ARG A 60 -3.96 3.64 6.02
N VAL A 61 -4.58 4.44 6.89
CA VAL A 61 -4.03 4.76 8.21
C VAL A 61 -3.80 3.49 9.01
N GLY A 62 -4.79 2.62 9.07
CA GLY A 62 -4.67 1.36 9.80
C GLY A 62 -3.59 0.43 9.24
N ILE A 63 -3.42 0.37 7.91
CA ILE A 63 -2.34 -0.40 7.27
C ILE A 63 -0.97 0.17 7.66
N VAL A 64 -0.80 1.49 7.57
CA VAL A 64 0.46 2.14 7.94
C VAL A 64 0.79 1.88 9.40
N ASP A 65 -0.17 2.09 10.31
CA ASP A 65 0.00 1.86 11.75
C ASP A 65 0.38 0.40 12.05
N LEU A 66 -0.29 -0.56 11.40
CA LEU A 66 0.05 -1.97 11.53
C LEU A 66 1.45 -2.29 10.99
N ARG A 67 1.79 -1.81 9.79
CA ARG A 67 3.11 -2.00 9.20
C ARG A 67 4.24 -1.46 10.09
N LEU A 68 4.02 -0.33 10.74
CA LEU A 68 4.98 0.30 11.66
C LEU A 68 5.09 -0.44 13.01
N THR A 69 4.06 -1.19 13.43
CA THR A 69 4.00 -1.78 14.78
C THR A 69 4.05 -3.31 14.80
N SER A 70 3.64 -3.99 13.72
CA SER A 70 3.57 -5.46 13.69
C SER A 70 4.82 -6.18 13.19
N GLY A 71 5.83 -5.45 12.73
CA GLY A 71 7.07 -6.03 12.16
C GLY A 71 6.79 -6.79 10.86
N ARG A 72 7.46 -7.92 10.67
CA ARG A 72 7.29 -8.75 9.46
C ARG A 72 6.10 -9.70 9.61
N THR A 73 4.92 -9.18 9.46
CA THR A 73 3.66 -9.93 9.45
C THR A 73 2.87 -9.59 8.19
N ALA A 74 1.97 -10.46 7.78
CA ALA A 74 1.03 -10.13 6.72
C ALA A 74 0.01 -9.11 7.25
N VAL A 75 -0.21 -8.05 6.49
CA VAL A 75 -1.18 -7.00 6.83
C VAL A 75 -2.20 -6.88 5.71
N HIS A 76 -3.46 -6.68 6.06
CA HIS A 76 -4.53 -6.37 5.10
C HIS A 76 -5.63 -5.51 5.75
N SER A 77 -6.45 -4.86 4.90
CA SER A 77 -7.51 -3.98 5.34
C SER A 77 -8.86 -4.67 5.58
N ASP A 78 -8.96 -5.97 5.34
CA ASP A 78 -10.23 -6.63 5.04
C ASP A 78 -10.71 -6.33 3.60
N MET A 79 -11.90 -6.76 3.24
CA MET A 79 -12.38 -6.69 1.86
C MET A 79 -12.62 -5.26 1.37
N LEU A 80 -12.23 -5.00 0.13
CA LEU A 80 -12.60 -3.78 -0.59
C LEU A 80 -13.87 -4.02 -1.38
N MET A 81 -14.76 -3.02 -1.36
CA MET A 81 -16.03 -3.02 -2.08
C MET A 81 -16.28 -1.65 -2.70
N TRP A 82 -16.92 -1.62 -3.86
CA TRP A 82 -17.40 -0.41 -4.51
C TRP A 82 -18.66 -0.71 -5.33
N ASN A 83 -19.39 0.34 -5.70
CA ASN A 83 -20.55 0.19 -6.54
C ASN A 83 -20.10 0.01 -8.02
N PRO A 84 -20.69 -0.92 -8.78
CA PRO A 84 -20.44 -1.04 -10.22
C PRO A 84 -20.68 0.25 -11.02
N GLU A 85 -21.51 1.16 -10.51
CA GLU A 85 -21.82 2.45 -11.13
C GLU A 85 -20.84 3.58 -10.73
N ASP A 86 -19.92 3.32 -9.83
CA ASP A 86 -18.91 4.30 -9.45
C ASP A 86 -17.95 4.56 -10.62
N ARG A 87 -17.37 5.76 -10.65
CA ARG A 87 -16.24 6.05 -11.53
C ARG A 87 -15.09 5.07 -11.24
N VAL A 88 -14.42 4.64 -12.30
CA VAL A 88 -13.31 3.68 -12.16
C VAL A 88 -12.17 4.23 -11.29
N GLU A 89 -11.96 5.55 -11.28
CA GLU A 89 -10.97 6.20 -10.42
C GLU A 89 -11.32 6.03 -8.93
N ASN A 90 -12.62 6.10 -8.58
CA ASN A 90 -13.05 5.87 -7.20
C ASN A 90 -12.76 4.42 -6.75
N ALA A 91 -12.96 3.46 -7.64
CA ALA A 91 -12.62 2.06 -7.40
C ALA A 91 -11.09 1.86 -7.32
N ALA A 92 -10.32 2.51 -8.18
CA ALA A 92 -8.85 2.50 -8.14
C ALA A 92 -8.32 3.07 -6.81
N CYS A 93 -8.89 4.17 -6.35
CA CYS A 93 -8.55 4.80 -5.08
C CYS A 93 -8.71 3.83 -3.88
N GLN A 94 -9.68 2.89 -3.93
CA GLN A 94 -9.80 1.84 -2.89
C GLN A 94 -8.55 0.95 -2.86
N ILE A 95 -8.09 0.50 -4.02
CA ILE A 95 -6.90 -0.38 -4.14
C ILE A 95 -5.63 0.39 -3.77
N GLU A 96 -5.48 1.62 -4.27
CA GLU A 96 -4.29 2.44 -4.01
C GLU A 96 -4.08 2.75 -2.52
N ASN A 97 -5.16 2.92 -1.77
CA ASN A 97 -5.07 3.15 -0.33
C ASN A 97 -4.65 1.90 0.47
N VAL A 98 -4.61 0.73 -0.15
CA VAL A 98 -4.12 -0.52 0.47
C VAL A 98 -2.87 -1.09 -0.20
N LEU A 99 -2.20 -0.34 -1.05
CA LEU A 99 -1.03 -0.78 -1.82
C LEU A 99 0.08 -1.43 -0.98
N PHE A 100 0.30 -0.93 0.23
CA PHE A 100 1.37 -1.40 1.10
C PHE A 100 0.97 -2.59 1.98
N ALA A 101 -0.09 -3.30 1.59
CA ALA A 101 -0.63 -4.47 2.28
C ALA A 101 -1.16 -5.51 1.27
N ASN A 102 -1.64 -6.64 1.76
CA ASN A 102 -2.35 -7.59 0.92
C ASN A 102 -3.73 -7.05 0.57
N VAL A 103 -4.11 -7.12 -0.69
CA VAL A 103 -5.44 -6.72 -1.14
C VAL A 103 -6.42 -7.88 -1.00
N GLN A 104 -7.60 -7.59 -0.47
CA GLN A 104 -8.72 -8.51 -0.39
C GLN A 104 -9.93 -7.87 -1.07
N LEU A 105 -10.47 -8.53 -2.09
CA LEU A 105 -11.52 -7.98 -2.93
C LEU A 105 -12.83 -8.74 -2.69
N SER A 106 -13.91 -8.01 -2.50
CA SER A 106 -15.27 -8.56 -2.37
C SER A 106 -16.25 -8.00 -3.42
N ALA A 107 -15.70 -7.36 -4.47
CA ALA A 107 -16.50 -6.96 -5.61
C ALA A 107 -16.99 -8.18 -6.39
N ARG A 108 -18.20 -8.11 -6.90
CA ARG A 108 -18.77 -9.15 -7.75
C ARG A 108 -18.21 -9.06 -9.17
N LEU A 109 -17.14 -9.80 -9.43
CA LEU A 109 -16.37 -9.77 -10.68
C LEU A 109 -17.23 -10.09 -11.92
N ASP A 110 -18.34 -10.82 -11.73
CA ASP A 110 -19.32 -11.13 -12.77
C ASP A 110 -20.32 -10.00 -13.06
N ARG A 111 -20.28 -8.91 -12.30
CA ARG A 111 -21.23 -7.78 -12.37
C ARG A 111 -20.59 -6.40 -12.48
N ILE A 112 -19.29 -6.29 -12.28
CA ILE A 112 -18.60 -5.00 -12.42
C ILE A 112 -18.29 -4.71 -13.89
N PRO A 113 -18.23 -3.43 -14.32
CA PRO A 113 -17.85 -3.03 -15.67
C PRO A 113 -16.46 -3.55 -16.08
N GLU A 114 -16.25 -3.75 -17.40
CA GLU A 114 -14.95 -4.20 -17.92
C GLU A 114 -13.81 -3.23 -17.59
N GLU A 115 -14.08 -1.94 -17.52
CA GLU A 115 -13.08 -0.95 -17.11
C GLU A 115 -12.61 -1.17 -15.66
N HIS A 116 -13.52 -1.53 -14.73
CA HIS A 116 -13.15 -1.89 -13.36
C HIS A 116 -12.30 -3.17 -13.32
N LEU A 117 -12.62 -4.17 -14.16
CA LEU A 117 -11.80 -5.38 -14.29
C LEU A 117 -10.39 -5.07 -14.83
N ARG A 118 -10.28 -4.17 -15.81
CA ARG A 118 -8.98 -3.73 -16.36
C ARG A 118 -8.16 -3.00 -15.29
N MET A 119 -8.78 -2.07 -14.58
CA MET A 119 -8.17 -1.34 -13.46
C MET A 119 -7.67 -2.31 -12.39
N MET A 120 -8.52 -3.26 -11.95
CA MET A 120 -8.14 -4.28 -10.96
C MET A 120 -6.95 -5.12 -11.43
N ARG A 121 -6.96 -5.59 -12.69
CA ARG A 121 -5.85 -6.38 -13.25
C ARG A 121 -4.54 -5.58 -13.27
N PHE A 122 -4.60 -4.30 -13.59
CA PHE A 122 -3.43 -3.43 -13.61
C PHE A 122 -2.82 -3.29 -12.22
N TRP A 123 -3.62 -2.87 -11.22
CA TRP A 123 -3.14 -2.64 -9.86
C TRP A 123 -2.73 -3.92 -9.15
N THR A 124 -3.51 -5.00 -9.28
CA THR A 124 -3.16 -6.28 -8.65
C THR A 124 -1.91 -6.88 -9.26
N ARG A 125 -1.68 -6.70 -10.58
CA ARG A 125 -0.44 -7.12 -11.21
C ARG A 125 0.75 -6.34 -10.69
N LEU A 126 0.65 -5.01 -10.58
CA LEU A 126 1.70 -4.20 -9.96
C LEU A 126 2.01 -4.69 -8.54
N MET A 127 0.96 -4.95 -7.75
CA MET A 127 1.12 -5.46 -6.37
C MET A 127 1.80 -6.84 -6.32
N GLN A 128 1.54 -7.70 -7.28
CA GLN A 128 2.20 -9.01 -7.40
C GLN A 128 3.66 -8.88 -7.85
N ASP A 129 3.90 -8.11 -8.91
CA ASP A 129 5.23 -7.93 -9.49
C ASP A 129 6.18 -7.21 -8.51
N GLU A 130 5.65 -6.31 -7.67
CA GLU A 130 6.39 -5.51 -6.70
C GLU A 130 6.11 -5.90 -5.24
N GLN A 131 5.61 -7.10 -5.00
CA GLN A 131 5.18 -7.55 -3.66
C GLN A 131 6.23 -7.30 -2.59
N HIS A 132 7.47 -7.69 -2.84
CA HIS A 132 8.56 -7.50 -1.88
C HIS A 132 8.79 -6.02 -1.56
N LEU A 133 8.85 -5.17 -2.57
CA LEU A 133 9.05 -3.73 -2.41
C LEU A 133 7.87 -3.07 -1.68
N LEU A 134 6.64 -3.47 -1.98
CA LEU A 134 5.44 -2.91 -1.37
C LEU A 134 5.21 -3.39 0.07
N GLN A 135 5.43 -4.68 0.35
CA GLN A 135 4.97 -5.29 1.60
C GLN A 135 6.08 -5.62 2.59
N GLU A 136 7.32 -5.84 2.13
CA GLU A 136 8.43 -6.28 2.99
C GLU A 136 9.52 -5.24 3.17
N ALA A 137 9.74 -4.37 2.18
CA ALA A 137 10.73 -3.30 2.27
C ALA A 137 10.39 -2.30 3.41
N PRO A 138 11.40 -1.58 3.93
CA PRO A 138 11.19 -0.54 4.93
C PRO A 138 10.14 0.47 4.46
N LEU A 139 9.13 0.70 5.33
CA LEU A 139 8.05 1.64 5.09
C LEU A 139 8.31 2.95 5.83
N TYR A 140 8.12 4.06 5.14
CA TYR A 140 8.25 5.41 5.66
C TYR A 140 6.93 6.13 5.46
N ALA A 141 6.38 6.67 6.54
CA ALA A 141 5.16 7.46 6.54
C ALA A 141 5.29 8.55 7.58
N GLU A 142 5.01 9.77 7.19
CA GLU A 142 5.12 10.94 8.04
C GLU A 142 3.78 11.64 8.17
N GLN A 143 3.65 12.54 9.15
CA GLN A 143 2.46 13.36 9.38
C GLN A 143 1.19 12.52 9.66
N PRO A 144 1.17 11.70 10.70
CA PRO A 144 -0.01 10.91 11.07
C PRO A 144 -1.25 11.78 11.32
N GLN A 145 -1.07 13.01 11.82
CA GLN A 145 -2.15 13.98 12.04
C GLN A 145 -2.81 14.43 10.72
N MET A 146 -2.14 14.24 9.59
CA MET A 146 -2.66 14.48 8.24
C MET A 146 -3.01 13.17 7.52
N LEU A 147 -3.19 12.08 8.27
CA LEU A 147 -3.54 10.75 7.76
C LEU A 147 -2.49 10.20 6.78
N TYR A 148 -1.21 10.42 7.02
CA TYR A 148 -0.10 9.98 6.18
C TYR A 148 -0.28 10.38 4.70
N PRO A 149 -0.15 11.66 4.36
CA PRO A 149 -0.41 12.16 3.01
C PRO A 149 0.54 11.59 1.96
N VAL A 150 1.73 11.18 2.37
CA VAL A 150 2.72 10.47 1.56
C VAL A 150 3.17 9.22 2.30
N VAL A 151 3.13 8.09 1.62
CA VAL A 151 3.68 6.82 2.12
C VAL A 151 4.65 6.28 1.09
N ARG A 152 5.81 5.81 1.52
CA ARG A 152 6.80 5.21 0.64
C ARG A 152 7.42 3.95 1.22
N THR A 153 7.81 3.05 0.34
CA THR A 153 8.73 1.96 0.65
C THR A 153 9.99 2.12 -0.19
N GLU A 154 11.12 1.67 0.35
CA GLU A 154 12.39 1.83 -0.32
C GLU A 154 13.34 0.69 0.02
N GLU A 155 13.94 0.08 -1.00
CA GLU A 155 15.00 -0.91 -0.84
C GLU A 155 15.87 -1.01 -2.11
N LYS A 156 17.18 -1.12 -1.92
CA LYS A 156 18.17 -1.42 -2.98
C LYS A 156 18.06 -0.56 -4.24
N GLY A 157 17.93 0.75 -4.05
CA GLY A 157 17.82 1.71 -5.16
C GLY A 157 16.45 1.78 -5.83
N ARG A 158 15.44 1.11 -5.27
CA ARG A 158 14.06 1.11 -5.74
C ARG A 158 13.12 1.71 -4.71
N SER A 159 12.07 2.39 -5.17
CA SER A 159 11.07 2.98 -4.27
C SER A 159 9.68 3.00 -4.91
N VAL A 160 8.66 2.83 -4.07
CA VAL A 160 7.27 3.20 -4.38
C VAL A 160 6.88 4.34 -3.47
N ILE A 161 6.40 5.44 -4.03
CA ILE A 161 5.97 6.65 -3.32
C ILE A 161 4.52 6.93 -3.72
N ALA A 162 3.59 6.82 -2.80
CA ALA A 162 2.17 7.09 -3.02
C ALA A 162 1.77 8.40 -2.34
N CYS A 163 1.15 9.31 -3.11
CA CYS A 163 0.64 10.60 -2.66
C CYS A 163 -0.88 10.57 -2.61
N TYR A 164 -1.43 10.70 -1.41
CA TYR A 164 -2.86 10.53 -1.13
C TYR A 164 -3.63 11.85 -1.03
N GLN A 165 -2.94 12.98 -1.11
CA GLN A 165 -3.56 14.29 -1.05
C GLN A 165 -2.99 15.17 -2.17
N HIS A 166 -3.84 16.07 -2.69
CA HIS A 166 -3.41 17.03 -3.68
C HIS A 166 -2.40 18.04 -3.08
N GLY A 167 -1.40 18.41 -3.86
CA GLY A 167 -0.41 19.41 -3.47
C GLY A 167 0.64 18.95 -2.47
N VAL A 168 0.68 17.67 -2.10
CA VAL A 168 1.77 17.13 -1.29
C VAL A 168 3.01 16.86 -2.13
N LEU A 169 4.17 16.95 -1.51
CA LEU A 169 5.46 16.82 -2.18
C LEU A 169 6.02 15.40 -2.06
N ALA A 170 6.27 14.77 -3.19
CA ALA A 170 7.03 13.52 -3.28
C ALA A 170 8.54 13.82 -3.31
N GLU A 171 9.28 13.38 -2.31
CA GLU A 171 10.75 13.48 -2.32
C GLU A 171 11.35 12.29 -3.08
N VAL A 172 12.09 12.59 -4.14
CA VAL A 172 12.77 11.60 -4.99
C VAL A 172 14.28 11.77 -4.88
N PRO A 173 14.95 11.04 -3.98
CA PRO A 173 16.41 11.11 -3.84
C PRO A 173 17.09 10.40 -5.02
N ALA A 174 17.22 11.12 -6.14
CA ALA A 174 17.83 10.67 -7.38
C ALA A 174 19.30 10.24 -7.20
N SER A 175 19.98 10.73 -6.14
CA SER A 175 21.35 10.32 -5.80
C SER A 175 21.48 8.84 -5.50
N ARG A 176 20.41 8.19 -4.99
CA ARG A 176 20.44 6.80 -4.52
C ARG A 176 19.36 5.89 -5.09
N LEU A 177 18.40 6.44 -5.85
CA LEU A 177 17.34 5.66 -6.48
C LEU A 177 17.62 5.50 -7.99
N ASP A 178 17.32 4.31 -8.51
CA ASP A 178 17.45 3.94 -9.91
C ASP A 178 16.10 3.54 -10.55
N ASP A 179 15.09 3.19 -9.74
CA ASP A 179 13.76 2.76 -10.21
C ASP A 179 12.70 3.22 -9.21
N VAL A 180 11.82 4.11 -9.63
CA VAL A 180 10.84 4.76 -8.75
C VAL A 180 9.46 4.72 -9.36
N TYR A 181 8.49 4.29 -8.58
CA TYR A 181 7.07 4.46 -8.87
C TYR A 181 6.53 5.66 -8.07
N LEU A 182 6.01 6.67 -8.76
CA LEU A 182 5.24 7.74 -8.14
C LEU A 182 3.76 7.50 -8.44
N ILE A 183 2.96 7.32 -7.41
CA ILE A 183 1.53 6.96 -7.51
C ILE A 183 0.70 8.16 -7.06
N ASN A 184 -0.19 8.61 -7.94
CA ASN A 184 -1.10 9.71 -7.70
C ASN A 184 -2.42 9.18 -7.11
N ALA A 185 -2.40 8.76 -5.86
CA ALA A 185 -3.55 8.13 -5.19
C ALA A 185 -4.60 9.16 -4.72
N ASN A 186 -4.90 10.16 -5.54
CA ASN A 186 -5.89 11.22 -5.25
C ASN A 186 -6.58 11.72 -6.54
N SER A 187 -7.55 12.61 -6.38
CA SER A 187 -8.38 13.13 -7.48
C SER A 187 -7.74 14.25 -8.30
N GLY A 188 -6.50 14.64 -7.97
CA GLY A 188 -5.77 15.62 -8.77
C GLY A 188 -5.18 14.99 -10.03
N SER A 189 -4.90 15.81 -11.04
CA SER A 189 -4.25 15.38 -12.29
C SER A 189 -2.77 15.77 -12.38
N THR A 190 -2.21 16.26 -11.28
CA THR A 190 -0.79 16.65 -11.17
C THR A 190 -0.20 16.19 -9.85
N MET A 191 1.10 15.94 -9.84
CA MET A 191 1.90 15.66 -8.65
C MET A 191 3.08 16.63 -8.55
N LEU A 192 3.43 17.01 -7.32
CA LEU A 192 4.66 17.72 -7.02
C LEU A 192 5.75 16.72 -6.63
N ALA A 193 6.89 16.79 -7.28
CA ALA A 193 8.06 15.99 -6.94
C ALA A 193 9.30 16.84 -6.81
N ARG A 194 10.19 16.50 -5.87
CA ARG A 194 11.48 17.16 -5.71
C ARG A 194 12.61 16.15 -5.88
N PHE A 195 13.52 16.46 -6.81
CA PHE A 195 14.71 15.68 -7.08
C PHE A 195 15.92 16.36 -6.44
N ASP A 196 16.68 15.62 -5.65
CA ASP A 196 17.86 16.11 -4.93
C ASP A 196 19.04 16.43 -5.86
N GLN A 197 19.06 15.83 -7.05
CA GLN A 197 20.03 16.10 -8.10
C GLN A 197 19.46 15.79 -9.49
N LYS A 198 20.07 16.38 -10.51
CA LYS A 198 19.77 16.08 -11.90
C LYS A 198 20.16 14.65 -12.25
N ALA A 199 19.26 13.94 -12.90
CA ALA A 199 19.52 12.60 -13.45
C ALA A 199 18.61 12.36 -14.66
N ARG A 200 19.05 11.50 -15.57
CA ARG A 200 18.28 11.12 -16.76
C ARG A 200 17.44 9.89 -16.46
N TRP A 201 16.14 9.98 -16.75
CA TRP A 201 15.17 8.93 -16.50
C TRP A 201 14.38 8.61 -17.75
N LYS A 202 14.07 7.32 -17.96
CA LYS A 202 12.95 6.90 -18.79
C LYS A 202 11.71 6.98 -17.92
N ALA A 203 10.77 7.82 -18.31
CA ALA A 203 9.50 8.04 -17.61
C ALA A 203 8.36 7.44 -18.42
N THR A 204 7.57 6.57 -17.80
CA THR A 204 6.36 6.03 -18.39
C THR A 204 5.18 6.34 -17.46
N VAL A 205 4.16 7.01 -17.99
CA VAL A 205 2.95 7.42 -17.25
C VAL A 205 1.79 6.56 -17.67
N TRP A 206 1.03 6.05 -16.68
CA TRP A 206 -0.21 5.30 -16.90
C TRP A 206 -1.39 5.98 -16.20
N ASN A 207 -2.58 5.82 -16.79
CA ASN A 207 -3.83 6.06 -16.08
C ASN A 207 -4.18 4.87 -15.16
N CYS A 208 -5.28 4.96 -14.42
CA CYS A 208 -5.71 3.90 -13.50
C CYS A 208 -6.11 2.59 -14.19
N LEU A 209 -6.33 2.59 -15.51
CA LEU A 209 -6.64 1.41 -16.32
C LEU A 209 -5.37 0.69 -16.84
N GLY A 210 -4.18 1.24 -16.58
CA GLY A 210 -2.93 0.73 -17.10
C GLY A 210 -2.65 1.12 -18.57
N GLU A 211 -3.32 2.13 -19.08
CA GLU A 211 -3.08 2.66 -20.41
C GLU A 211 -1.94 3.70 -20.36
N ILE A 212 -0.92 3.51 -21.19
CA ILE A 212 0.20 4.44 -21.31
C ILE A 212 -0.31 5.78 -21.84
N GLN A 213 -0.06 6.85 -21.11
CA GLN A 213 -0.38 8.22 -21.49
C GLN A 213 0.80 8.91 -22.16
N THR A 214 2.00 8.73 -21.58
CA THR A 214 3.27 9.24 -22.13
C THR A 214 4.39 8.27 -21.84
N GLU A 215 5.37 8.23 -22.73
CA GLU A 215 6.66 7.59 -22.52
C GLU A 215 7.75 8.50 -23.10
N GLU A 216 8.65 8.97 -22.24
CA GLU A 216 9.68 9.94 -22.64
C GLU A 216 10.95 9.81 -21.80
N GLU A 217 12.06 10.33 -22.31
CA GLU A 217 13.25 10.57 -21.52
C GLU A 217 13.19 11.96 -20.91
N TRP A 218 13.56 12.08 -19.63
CA TRP A 218 13.40 13.29 -18.86
C TRP A 218 14.56 13.49 -17.89
N GLU A 219 14.96 14.75 -17.68
CA GLU A 219 16.07 15.11 -16.79
C GLU A 219 15.63 16.13 -15.75
N PRO A 220 14.80 15.74 -14.76
CA PRO A 220 14.35 16.66 -13.73
C PRO A 220 15.45 17.05 -12.75
N GLU A 221 15.33 18.25 -12.20
CA GLU A 221 16.15 18.77 -11.12
C GLU A 221 15.32 19.69 -10.24
N GLY A 222 15.47 19.60 -8.92
CA GLY A 222 14.73 20.43 -7.98
C GLY A 222 13.24 20.12 -7.95
N LEU A 223 12.41 21.16 -7.75
CA LEU A 223 10.95 21.03 -7.66
C LEU A 223 10.34 21.02 -9.06
N VAL A 224 9.52 20.01 -9.33
CA VAL A 224 8.77 19.88 -10.58
C VAL A 224 7.32 19.54 -10.31
N GLU A 225 6.43 20.05 -11.16
CA GLU A 225 5.04 19.63 -11.23
C GLU A 225 4.87 18.74 -12.46
N TRP A 226 4.25 17.59 -12.26
CA TRP A 226 4.09 16.58 -13.30
C TRP A 226 2.62 16.21 -13.52
N LYS A 227 2.23 16.10 -14.80
CA LYS A 227 0.88 15.62 -15.15
C LYS A 227 0.85 14.10 -15.02
N ILE A 228 0.20 13.64 -13.95
CA ILE A 228 -0.10 12.22 -13.73
C ILE A 228 -1.61 12.14 -13.53
N PRO A 229 -2.34 11.33 -14.32
CA PRO A 229 -3.79 11.24 -14.19
C PRO A 229 -4.26 10.92 -12.78
N GLU A 230 -5.49 11.28 -12.47
CA GLU A 230 -6.20 10.85 -11.27
C GLU A 230 -6.07 9.33 -11.09
N CYS A 231 -5.68 8.88 -9.92
CA CYS A 231 -5.43 7.47 -9.63
C CYS A 231 -4.55 6.78 -10.68
N GLY A 232 -3.58 7.51 -11.21
CA GLY A 232 -2.58 6.99 -12.14
C GLY A 232 -1.19 6.93 -11.52
N MET A 233 -0.20 6.56 -12.31
CA MET A 233 1.18 6.49 -11.83
C MET A 233 2.19 6.83 -12.92
N VAL A 234 3.42 7.14 -12.49
CA VAL A 234 4.60 7.15 -13.35
C VAL A 234 5.69 6.23 -12.78
N ARG A 235 6.35 5.49 -13.65
CA ARG A 235 7.59 4.81 -13.33
C ARG A 235 8.77 5.56 -13.94
N LEU A 236 9.76 5.80 -13.10
CA LEU A 236 11.03 6.42 -13.45
C LEU A 236 12.13 5.37 -13.38
N GLN A 237 12.74 5.07 -14.51
CA GLN A 237 13.90 4.18 -14.60
C GLN A 237 15.13 4.99 -15.01
N LYS A 238 16.15 4.98 -14.17
CA LYS A 238 17.36 5.77 -14.42
C LYS A 238 18.11 5.26 -15.65
N VAL A 239 18.40 6.15 -16.56
CA VAL A 239 19.21 5.85 -17.75
C VAL A 239 20.68 5.94 -17.35
N ARG A 240 21.42 4.87 -17.57
CA ARG A 240 22.87 4.78 -17.28
C ARG A 240 23.70 5.32 -18.44
#